data_8bf251662785763f75e85c83e95df1e5
#
_entry.id   8bf251662785763f75e85c83e95df1e5
#
_cell.length_a   1.000
_cell.length_b   1.000
_cell.length_c   1.000
_cell.angle_alpha   90.00
_cell.angle_beta   90.00
_cell.angle_gamma   90.00
#
_symmetry.space_group_name_H-M   'P 1'
#
loop_
_entity.id
_entity.type
_entity.pdbx_description
1 polymer ?
#
loop_
_entity_poly.entity_id
_entity_poly.type
_entity_poly.pdbx_seq_one_letter_code
_entity_poly.pdbx_strand_id
1 'polypeptide(L)'
;MTDQARPLEDRSRLDITRRTALAGGGAALLATALAACGQSSDDDNAASNGSAGAGNFPETPEYNFVFVNHVTTNPFFVPTQYGAEDACALLKCKFQWTGSETANVSEMVNAFNTAIAGNADGIAIAITDQKAFNGPTDKALAAGIPVVSYNADDPGNNRLAYIGQDLFLSGVEMGKRIVELVPSGKIALFIATPGSLNIQPRIDGAIQAIKDSGKDIDYKTIATGAELNEELSRIDAYYLGNKDVKGMFAVDAGSTQAVGQVIEKYKLRDAGVKGGGYDTLPKTLELLQAGQLDFTIDQQPYMQGFEPVMQLYMTKLSGGLAGTGDVNTGLKFLTKDDAADYLDNPSRFEGSSKEQKLIRTGV
;
A
#
# COMPACT_ATOMS: atom_id res chain seq x y z
N MET A 1 -26.88 -3.48 42.27
CA MET A 1 -25.59 -4.19 42.38
C MET A 1 -24.64 -3.50 41.42
N THR A 2 -23.74 -2.75 41.99
CA THR A 2 -22.84 -1.78 41.42
C THR A 2 -21.65 -2.50 40.80
N ASP A 3 -21.42 -2.29 39.53
CA ASP A 3 -20.18 -2.69 38.86
C ASP A 3 -19.27 -1.46 38.74
N GLN A 4 -18.08 -1.62 39.32
CA GLN A 4 -17.09 -0.52 39.46
C GLN A 4 -16.16 -0.53 38.23
N ALA A 5 -16.13 0.57 37.51
CA ALA A 5 -15.12 0.89 36.53
C ALA A 5 -13.76 1.12 37.21
N ARG A 6 -12.69 0.45 36.72
CA ARG A 6 -11.30 0.75 37.11
C ARG A 6 -10.75 1.91 36.28
N PRO A 7 -10.01 2.85 36.90
CA PRO A 7 -9.35 3.93 36.16
C PRO A 7 -8.09 3.47 35.46
N LEU A 8 -7.84 4.04 34.28
CA LEU A 8 -6.60 3.91 33.52
C LEU A 8 -5.47 4.68 34.26
N GLU A 9 -4.43 3.98 34.65
CA GLU A 9 -3.23 4.60 35.21
C GLU A 9 -2.37 5.27 34.13
N ASP A 10 -2.10 6.54 34.41
CA ASP A 10 -1.18 7.44 33.73
C ASP A 10 0.26 6.92 33.75
N ARG A 11 0.85 6.65 32.58
CA ARG A 11 2.26 6.34 32.40
C ARG A 11 2.98 7.49 31.71
N SER A 12 3.08 8.60 32.40
CA SER A 12 4.01 9.67 32.03
C SER A 12 4.89 10.01 33.23
N ARG A 13 6.18 9.68 33.13
CA ARG A 13 7.36 10.37 33.66
C ARG A 13 8.51 9.41 33.97
N LEU A 14 9.44 9.35 33.05
CA LEU A 14 10.82 8.97 33.39
C LEU A 14 11.61 10.26 33.64
N ASP A 15 11.72 10.64 34.89
CA ASP A 15 12.63 11.68 35.35
C ASP A 15 14.08 11.16 35.35
N ILE A 16 14.90 11.72 34.47
CA ILE A 16 16.36 11.51 34.51
C ILE A 16 16.95 12.60 35.42
N THR A 17 17.25 12.22 36.64
CA THR A 17 17.99 13.07 37.60
C THR A 17 19.47 13.09 37.23
N ARG A 18 19.94 14.29 36.83
CA ARG A 18 21.36 14.65 36.80
C ARG A 18 21.94 14.70 38.20
N ARG A 19 22.93 13.89 38.51
CA ARG A 19 23.85 14.14 39.63
C ARG A 19 25.20 14.55 39.08
N THR A 20 25.51 15.81 39.27
CA THR A 20 26.83 16.43 39.18
C THR A 20 27.76 15.85 40.23
N ALA A 21 28.97 15.46 39.84
CA ALA A 21 30.12 15.38 40.72
C ALA A 21 31.32 16.07 40.07
N LEU A 22 31.67 17.19 40.62
CA LEU A 22 32.91 17.96 40.38
C LEU A 22 34.03 17.32 41.23
N ALA A 23 35.20 17.10 40.69
CA ALA A 23 36.47 17.64 41.18
C ALA A 23 37.67 16.90 40.57
N GLY A 24 38.57 17.69 40.01
CA GLY A 24 40.01 17.50 40.19
C GLY A 24 40.86 17.00 39.06
N GLY A 25 41.52 17.93 38.38
CA GLY A 25 42.94 17.74 38.03
C GLY A 25 43.30 17.16 36.66
N GLY A 26 43.99 17.94 35.82
CA GLY A 26 44.85 17.44 34.77
C GLY A 26 44.58 17.98 33.38
N ALA A 27 45.07 19.20 33.11
CA ALA A 27 45.31 19.70 31.75
C ALA A 27 46.41 18.86 31.10
N ALA A 28 46.15 18.36 29.90
CA ALA A 28 47.00 17.96 28.78
C ALA A 28 46.47 16.67 28.16
N LEU A 29 45.97 16.82 26.94
CA LEU A 29 45.78 15.82 25.86
C LEU A 29 44.46 16.08 25.09
N LEU A 30 44.31 17.29 24.61
CA LEU A 30 43.30 17.63 23.59
C LEU A 30 44.01 18.08 22.33
N ALA A 31 44.60 17.14 21.62
CA ALA A 31 45.09 17.40 20.25
C ALA A 31 45.46 16.08 19.55
N THR A 32 44.55 15.12 19.40
CA THR A 32 44.73 14.04 18.41
C THR A 32 43.43 13.24 18.26
N ALA A 33 42.39 13.84 17.73
CA ALA A 33 41.20 13.10 17.29
C ALA A 33 40.47 13.79 16.13
N LEU A 34 41.23 14.40 15.20
CA LEU A 34 40.66 15.00 14.00
C LEU A 34 41.59 14.75 12.77
N ALA A 35 42.18 13.56 12.67
CA ALA A 35 42.94 13.16 11.50
C ALA A 35 42.77 11.63 11.26
N ALA A 36 41.56 11.21 10.93
CA ALA A 36 41.28 9.88 10.43
C ALA A 36 40.31 9.96 9.24
N CYS A 37 40.54 10.90 8.36
CA CYS A 37 40.02 10.89 6.99
C CYS A 37 41.19 11.16 6.06
N GLY A 38 41.72 10.09 5.47
CA GLY A 38 42.65 10.19 4.35
C GLY A 38 44.11 10.01 4.71
N GLN A 39 44.59 8.79 4.75
CA GLN A 39 45.94 8.46 4.30
C GLN A 39 45.95 7.01 3.81
N SER A 40 46.03 6.86 2.50
CA SER A 40 46.40 5.62 1.84
C SER A 40 47.83 5.25 2.23
N SER A 41 47.99 4.09 2.81
CA SER A 41 49.28 3.39 2.77
C SER A 41 49.16 2.24 1.78
N ASP A 42 49.95 2.29 0.75
CA ASP A 42 50.15 1.23 -0.21
C ASP A 42 50.64 -0.01 0.50
N ASP A 43 49.84 -1.08 0.44
CA ASP A 43 50.31 -2.44 0.54
C ASP A 43 49.56 -3.31 -0.45
N ASP A 44 50.30 -3.76 -1.43
CA ASP A 44 49.89 -4.70 -2.48
C ASP A 44 49.32 -5.98 -1.86
N ASN A 45 48.05 -6.27 -2.07
CA ASN A 45 47.64 -7.61 -2.54
C ASN A 45 46.15 -7.73 -2.79
N ALA A 46 45.83 -8.38 -3.89
CA ALA A 46 44.55 -8.92 -4.30
C ALA A 46 43.51 -7.89 -4.78
N ALA A 47 43.59 -7.59 -6.06
CA ALA A 47 42.44 -7.18 -6.84
C ALA A 47 41.32 -8.22 -6.73
N SER A 48 40.40 -8.07 -5.80
CA SER A 48 39.07 -8.61 -5.95
C SER A 48 38.30 -7.62 -6.82
N ASN A 49 38.06 -7.98 -8.06
CA ASN A 49 37.02 -7.38 -8.89
C ASN A 49 35.66 -7.61 -8.21
N GLY A 50 35.42 -6.97 -7.09
CA GLY A 50 34.15 -6.83 -6.46
C GLY A 50 33.33 -5.87 -7.26
N SER A 51 32.41 -6.33 -8.05
CA SER A 51 31.25 -5.62 -8.54
C SER A 51 30.78 -4.64 -7.46
N ALA A 52 30.78 -3.34 -7.72
CA ALA A 52 30.28 -2.33 -6.79
C ALA A 52 28.82 -2.66 -6.45
N GLY A 53 28.61 -3.41 -5.40
CA GLY A 53 27.30 -3.68 -4.82
C GLY A 53 26.83 -2.43 -4.08
N ALA A 54 25.52 -2.27 -3.95
CA ALA A 54 24.93 -1.19 -3.18
C ALA A 54 25.26 -1.36 -1.69
N GLY A 55 26.30 -0.65 -1.20
CA GLY A 55 26.69 -0.62 0.21
C GLY A 55 27.55 -1.78 0.69
N ASN A 56 27.81 -1.83 1.99
CA ASN A 56 28.65 -2.82 2.68
C ASN A 56 27.84 -4.03 3.18
N PHE A 57 26.89 -4.51 2.39
CA PHE A 57 26.17 -5.74 2.74
C PHE A 57 27.07 -6.97 2.53
N PRO A 58 27.03 -7.92 3.47
CA PRO A 58 27.74 -9.18 3.30
C PRO A 58 27.16 -9.97 2.11
N GLU A 59 27.96 -10.90 1.58
CA GLU A 59 27.43 -11.85 0.62
C GLU A 59 26.35 -12.71 1.28
N THR A 60 25.20 -12.80 0.61
CA THR A 60 24.05 -13.61 1.03
C THR A 60 23.72 -14.66 -0.02
N PRO A 61 23.05 -15.77 0.36
CA PRO A 61 22.37 -16.60 -0.60
C PRO A 61 21.37 -15.75 -1.43
N GLU A 62 21.09 -16.18 -2.65
CA GLU A 62 20.05 -15.54 -3.46
C GLU A 62 18.68 -15.92 -2.86
N TYR A 63 18.17 -15.08 -1.97
CA TYR A 63 16.86 -15.30 -1.36
C TYR A 63 15.74 -15.28 -2.39
N ASN A 64 14.70 -16.10 -2.16
CA ASN A 64 13.49 -16.18 -2.96
C ASN A 64 12.28 -15.83 -2.12
N PHE A 65 11.68 -14.67 -2.36
CA PHE A 65 10.48 -14.20 -1.69
C PHE A 65 9.24 -14.53 -2.52
N VAL A 66 8.12 -14.84 -1.86
CA VAL A 66 6.87 -15.18 -2.54
C VAL A 66 5.79 -14.17 -2.19
N PHE A 67 5.25 -13.53 -3.22
CA PHE A 67 4.10 -12.64 -3.10
C PHE A 67 2.84 -13.41 -3.40
N VAL A 68 1.91 -13.45 -2.45
CA VAL A 68 0.58 -14.07 -2.60
C VAL A 68 -0.47 -12.97 -2.72
N ASN A 69 -1.05 -12.86 -3.90
CA ASN A 69 -1.96 -11.79 -4.29
C ASN A 69 -3.38 -12.31 -4.51
N HIS A 70 -4.37 -11.43 -4.36
CA HIS A 70 -5.78 -11.80 -4.50
C HIS A 70 -6.33 -11.66 -5.92
N VAL A 71 -5.71 -10.82 -6.77
CA VAL A 71 -6.06 -10.65 -8.20
C VAL A 71 -4.79 -10.45 -9.02
N THR A 72 -4.08 -11.55 -9.28
CA THR A 72 -2.72 -11.56 -9.84
C THR A 72 -2.60 -10.91 -11.21
N THR A 73 -3.68 -10.82 -11.96
CA THR A 73 -3.76 -10.26 -13.32
C THR A 73 -4.29 -8.82 -13.36
N ASN A 74 -4.72 -8.25 -12.23
CA ASN A 74 -5.25 -6.89 -12.19
C ASN A 74 -4.14 -5.86 -12.47
N PRO A 75 -4.32 -4.94 -13.44
CA PRO A 75 -3.32 -3.93 -13.80
C PRO A 75 -2.86 -3.04 -12.64
N PHE A 76 -3.68 -2.88 -11.60
CA PHE A 76 -3.31 -2.16 -10.38
C PHE A 76 -2.01 -2.68 -9.77
N PHE A 77 -1.71 -3.98 -9.88
CA PHE A 77 -0.51 -4.59 -9.29
C PHE A 77 0.72 -4.57 -10.19
N VAL A 78 0.65 -4.00 -11.39
CA VAL A 78 1.83 -3.85 -12.26
C VAL A 78 2.93 -3.03 -11.56
N PRO A 79 2.66 -1.84 -10.99
CA PRO A 79 3.69 -1.10 -10.25
C PRO A 79 4.16 -1.83 -8.99
N THR A 80 3.31 -2.63 -8.31
CA THR A 80 3.74 -3.47 -7.18
C THR A 80 4.78 -4.51 -7.61
N GLN A 81 4.55 -5.17 -8.75
CA GLN A 81 5.53 -6.11 -9.30
C GLN A 81 6.83 -5.40 -9.67
N TYR A 82 6.77 -4.21 -10.28
CA TYR A 82 7.95 -3.41 -10.57
C TYR A 82 8.73 -3.00 -9.31
N GLY A 83 8.03 -2.64 -8.24
CA GLY A 83 8.67 -2.35 -6.96
C GLY A 83 9.43 -3.57 -6.40
N ALA A 84 8.81 -4.75 -6.44
CA ALA A 84 9.45 -5.99 -6.02
C ALA A 84 10.65 -6.36 -6.92
N GLU A 85 10.52 -6.21 -8.26
CA GLU A 85 11.62 -6.41 -9.20
C GLU A 85 12.82 -5.51 -8.90
N ASP A 86 12.56 -4.21 -8.71
CA ASP A 86 13.63 -3.22 -8.49
C ASP A 86 14.33 -3.44 -7.15
N ALA A 87 13.58 -3.76 -6.08
CA ALA A 87 14.16 -4.11 -4.80
C ALA A 87 14.99 -5.41 -4.88
N CYS A 88 14.49 -6.43 -5.58
CA CYS A 88 15.24 -7.66 -5.81
C CYS A 88 16.51 -7.43 -6.63
N ALA A 89 16.46 -6.57 -7.64
CA ALA A 89 17.65 -6.19 -8.42
C ALA A 89 18.72 -5.51 -7.56
N LEU A 90 18.31 -4.61 -6.65
CA LEU A 90 19.21 -3.95 -5.71
C LEU A 90 19.86 -4.93 -4.73
N LEU A 91 19.08 -5.89 -4.21
CA LEU A 91 19.49 -6.80 -3.14
C LEU A 91 19.99 -8.15 -3.65
N LYS A 92 20.03 -8.37 -4.97
CA LYS A 92 20.42 -9.65 -5.61
C LYS A 92 19.59 -10.83 -5.08
N CYS A 93 18.29 -10.65 -4.99
CA CYS A 93 17.34 -11.68 -4.61
C CYS A 93 16.32 -11.92 -5.74
N LYS A 94 15.38 -12.82 -5.53
CA LYS A 94 14.29 -13.14 -6.45
C LYS A 94 12.94 -13.03 -5.76
N PHE A 95 11.89 -12.82 -6.56
CA PHE A 95 10.54 -12.99 -6.07
C PHE A 95 9.69 -13.82 -7.04
N GLN A 96 8.62 -14.40 -6.50
CA GLN A 96 7.60 -15.09 -7.26
C GLN A 96 6.26 -14.39 -7.02
N TRP A 97 5.47 -14.20 -8.07
CA TRP A 97 4.14 -13.63 -8.02
C TRP A 97 3.10 -14.72 -8.21
N THR A 98 2.24 -14.96 -7.24
CA THR A 98 1.25 -16.03 -7.23
C THR A 98 -0.01 -15.63 -6.45
N GLY A 99 -1.00 -16.51 -6.38
CA GLY A 99 -2.24 -16.27 -5.63
C GLY A 99 -3.47 -16.67 -6.40
N SER A 100 -4.47 -15.79 -6.46
CA SER A 100 -5.71 -15.97 -7.24
C SER A 100 -5.82 -14.92 -8.34
N GLU A 101 -6.51 -15.23 -9.41
CA GLU A 101 -6.89 -14.27 -10.47
C GLU A 101 -8.24 -13.61 -10.19
N THR A 102 -9.09 -14.26 -9.37
CA THR A 102 -10.50 -13.91 -9.20
C THR A 102 -10.92 -13.62 -7.76
N ALA A 103 -9.98 -13.22 -6.90
CA ALA A 103 -10.17 -12.96 -5.48
C ALA A 103 -10.66 -14.21 -4.68
N ASN A 104 -10.26 -15.39 -5.11
CA ASN A 104 -10.60 -16.65 -4.44
C ASN A 104 -9.65 -16.91 -3.27
N VAL A 105 -10.16 -16.77 -2.05
CA VAL A 105 -9.39 -16.95 -0.81
C VAL A 105 -8.78 -18.35 -0.71
N SER A 106 -9.49 -19.40 -1.14
CA SER A 106 -8.96 -20.78 -1.07
C SER A 106 -7.74 -20.98 -1.99
N GLU A 107 -7.74 -20.36 -3.18
CA GLU A 107 -6.58 -20.37 -4.08
C GLU A 107 -5.39 -19.65 -3.45
N MET A 108 -5.61 -18.51 -2.82
CA MET A 108 -4.57 -17.78 -2.09
C MET A 108 -3.97 -18.59 -0.94
N VAL A 109 -4.82 -19.26 -0.14
CA VAL A 109 -4.36 -20.15 0.96
C VAL A 109 -3.53 -21.31 0.40
N ASN A 110 -3.93 -21.89 -0.73
CA ASN A 110 -3.16 -22.94 -1.40
C ASN A 110 -1.80 -22.42 -1.89
N ALA A 111 -1.77 -21.25 -2.52
CA ALA A 111 -0.52 -20.60 -2.96
C ALA A 111 0.40 -20.31 -1.77
N PHE A 112 -0.14 -19.81 -0.65
CA PHE A 112 0.60 -19.57 0.57
C PHE A 112 1.22 -20.85 1.15
N ASN A 113 0.42 -21.93 1.26
CA ASN A 113 0.91 -23.23 1.71
C ASN A 113 1.95 -23.83 0.75
N THR A 114 1.84 -23.59 -0.54
CA THR A 114 2.84 -24.00 -1.55
C THR A 114 4.15 -23.25 -1.34
N ALA A 115 4.11 -21.96 -1.04
CA ALA A 115 5.30 -21.18 -0.70
C ALA A 115 6.01 -21.73 0.56
N ILE A 116 5.25 -22.10 1.60
CA ILE A 116 5.81 -22.74 2.80
C ILE A 116 6.48 -24.08 2.45
N ALA A 117 5.79 -24.94 1.70
CA ALA A 117 6.30 -26.25 1.30
C ALA A 117 7.54 -26.16 0.39
N GLY A 118 7.61 -25.09 -0.42
CA GLY A 118 8.77 -24.75 -1.25
C GLY A 118 9.93 -24.11 -0.53
N ASN A 119 9.85 -23.95 0.81
CA ASN A 119 10.85 -23.28 1.64
C ASN A 119 11.21 -21.87 1.13
N ALA A 120 10.19 -21.06 0.87
CA ALA A 120 10.39 -19.64 0.56
C ALA A 120 11.22 -18.97 1.67
N ASP A 121 12.09 -18.03 1.32
CA ASP A 121 12.88 -17.28 2.30
C ASP A 121 12.06 -16.23 3.06
N GLY A 122 10.91 -15.81 2.49
CA GLY A 122 9.94 -14.94 3.11
C GLY A 122 8.68 -14.85 2.25
N ILE A 123 7.58 -14.46 2.86
CA ILE A 123 6.28 -14.38 2.18
C ILE A 123 5.66 -13.00 2.41
N ALA A 124 5.24 -12.35 1.33
CA ALA A 124 4.40 -11.16 1.33
C ALA A 124 2.97 -11.57 0.92
N ILE A 125 1.97 -11.29 1.74
CA ILE A 125 0.58 -11.74 1.57
C ILE A 125 -0.40 -10.56 1.59
N ALA A 126 -1.32 -10.49 0.63
CA ALA A 126 -2.47 -9.60 0.72
C ALA A 126 -3.56 -10.30 1.56
N ILE A 127 -3.70 -9.91 2.83
CA ILE A 127 -4.66 -10.53 3.75
C ILE A 127 -6.06 -9.97 3.50
N THR A 128 -6.82 -10.61 2.61
CA THR A 128 -8.15 -10.16 2.20
C THR A 128 -9.31 -10.76 3.01
N ASP A 129 -9.01 -11.76 3.83
CA ASP A 129 -9.97 -12.43 4.71
C ASP A 129 -9.47 -12.48 6.16
N GLN A 130 -10.35 -12.19 7.10
CA GLN A 130 -10.00 -12.01 8.52
C GLN A 130 -9.43 -13.26 9.21
N LYS A 131 -9.68 -14.46 8.72
CA LYS A 131 -9.32 -15.72 9.41
C LYS A 131 -8.53 -16.70 8.57
N ALA A 132 -8.72 -16.67 7.26
CA ALA A 132 -8.20 -17.70 6.36
C ALA A 132 -6.67 -17.81 6.40
N PHE A 133 -5.97 -16.70 6.69
CA PHE A 133 -4.52 -16.63 6.65
C PHE A 133 -3.84 -16.80 8.02
N ASN A 134 -4.57 -16.84 9.14
CA ASN A 134 -3.95 -16.97 10.48
C ASN A 134 -3.17 -18.28 10.62
N GLY A 135 -3.79 -19.41 10.31
CA GLY A 135 -3.13 -20.70 10.36
C GLY A 135 -1.90 -20.82 9.43
N PRO A 136 -2.01 -20.46 8.13
CA PRO A 136 -0.86 -20.39 7.25
C PRO A 136 0.26 -19.47 7.72
N THR A 137 -0.05 -18.29 8.26
CA THR A 137 0.95 -17.37 8.82
C THR A 137 1.68 -18.00 10.00
N ASP A 138 0.95 -18.55 10.97
CA ASP A 138 1.55 -19.23 12.14
C ASP A 138 2.45 -20.38 11.72
N LYS A 139 2.03 -21.16 10.73
CA LYS A 139 2.81 -22.26 10.18
C LYS A 139 4.11 -21.77 9.51
N ALA A 140 4.05 -20.68 8.74
CA ALA A 140 5.22 -20.10 8.10
C ALA A 140 6.24 -19.60 9.15
N LEU A 141 5.75 -18.82 10.14
CA LEU A 141 6.58 -18.29 11.21
C LEU A 141 7.23 -19.42 12.04
N ALA A 142 6.47 -20.48 12.37
CA ALA A 142 7.01 -21.68 13.06
C ALA A 142 8.07 -22.43 12.24
N ALA A 143 8.03 -22.33 10.92
CA ALA A 143 9.05 -22.85 10.00
C ALA A 143 10.23 -21.89 9.78
N GLY A 144 10.28 -20.74 10.47
CA GLY A 144 11.34 -19.74 10.31
C GLY A 144 11.22 -18.90 9.03
N ILE A 145 10.05 -18.89 8.40
CA ILE A 145 9.75 -18.10 7.21
C ILE A 145 9.07 -16.80 7.65
N PRO A 146 9.72 -15.64 7.54
CA PRO A 146 9.10 -14.36 7.88
C PRO A 146 7.92 -14.03 6.95
N VAL A 147 6.86 -13.45 7.52
CA VAL A 147 5.65 -13.07 6.80
C VAL A 147 5.37 -11.59 7.04
N VAL A 148 5.16 -10.84 5.96
CA VAL A 148 4.62 -9.48 6.01
C VAL A 148 3.33 -9.41 5.20
N SER A 149 2.41 -8.53 5.58
CA SER A 149 1.25 -8.24 4.74
C SER A 149 1.49 -6.99 3.88
N TYR A 150 0.83 -6.93 2.74
CA TYR A 150 0.83 -5.75 1.87
C TYR A 150 -0.56 -5.55 1.25
N ASN A 151 -0.90 -4.31 0.89
CA ASN A 151 -2.15 -3.92 0.25
C ASN A 151 -3.42 -4.16 1.09
N ALA A 152 -3.56 -5.34 1.69
CA ALA A 152 -4.65 -5.74 2.58
C ALA A 152 -4.09 -6.32 3.87
N ASP A 153 -4.73 -6.06 4.99
CA ASP A 153 -4.27 -6.48 6.30
C ASP A 153 -5.41 -6.92 7.25
N ASP A 154 -5.05 -7.79 8.18
CA ASP A 154 -5.81 -8.07 9.38
C ASP A 154 -4.92 -7.88 10.61
N PRO A 155 -5.19 -6.88 11.47
CA PRO A 155 -4.43 -6.67 12.71
C PRO A 155 -4.45 -7.85 13.68
N GLY A 156 -5.38 -8.78 13.52
CA GLY A 156 -5.47 -10.04 14.29
C GLY A 156 -4.53 -11.14 13.80
N ASN A 157 -3.84 -10.94 12.67
CA ASN A 157 -2.89 -11.89 12.10
C ASN A 157 -1.48 -11.69 12.70
N ASN A 158 -0.72 -12.78 12.91
CA ASN A 158 0.63 -12.75 13.50
C ASN A 158 1.74 -12.34 12.50
N ARG A 159 1.41 -11.78 11.34
CA ARG A 159 2.39 -11.24 10.39
C ARG A 159 3.31 -10.22 11.07
N LEU A 160 4.55 -10.07 10.59
CA LEU A 160 5.55 -9.22 11.24
C LEU A 160 5.33 -7.72 11.01
N ALA A 161 4.82 -7.35 9.84
CA ALA A 161 4.54 -5.96 9.47
C ALA A 161 3.47 -5.87 8.38
N TYR A 162 2.79 -4.73 8.30
CA TYR A 162 1.91 -4.34 7.20
C TYR A 162 2.52 -3.22 6.37
N ILE A 163 2.51 -3.38 5.07
CA ILE A 163 2.96 -2.37 4.11
C ILE A 163 1.78 -2.00 3.20
N GLY A 164 1.19 -0.85 3.44
CA GLY A 164 0.01 -0.42 2.70
C GLY A 164 -0.58 0.87 3.25
N GLN A 165 -1.73 1.25 2.71
CA GLN A 165 -2.46 2.43 3.13
C GLN A 165 -3.27 2.12 4.40
N ASP A 166 -3.45 3.10 5.29
CA ASP A 166 -4.53 3.03 6.28
C ASP A 166 -5.88 3.10 5.56
N LEU A 167 -6.47 1.92 5.36
CA LEU A 167 -7.64 1.76 4.50
C LEU A 167 -8.89 2.43 5.08
N PHE A 168 -9.09 2.37 6.39
CA PHE A 168 -10.24 2.99 7.03
C PHE A 168 -10.11 4.51 7.01
N LEU A 169 -8.94 5.05 7.39
CA LEU A 169 -8.68 6.48 7.34
C LEU A 169 -8.80 7.02 5.92
N SER A 170 -8.29 6.29 4.93
CA SER A 170 -8.43 6.71 3.52
C SER A 170 -9.90 6.77 3.09
N GLY A 171 -10.72 5.83 3.58
CA GLY A 171 -12.16 5.86 3.39
C GLY A 171 -12.81 7.08 4.04
N VAL A 172 -12.41 7.42 5.27
CA VAL A 172 -12.90 8.64 5.96
C VAL A 172 -12.58 9.90 5.16
N GLU A 173 -11.34 10.02 4.65
CA GLU A 173 -10.94 11.18 3.85
C GLU A 173 -11.68 11.22 2.49
N MET A 174 -11.89 10.07 1.84
CA MET A 174 -12.75 9.99 0.66
C MET A 174 -14.19 10.44 0.99
N GLY A 175 -14.75 9.99 2.11
CA GLY A 175 -16.09 10.37 2.55
C GLY A 175 -16.24 11.87 2.79
N LYS A 176 -15.25 12.52 3.41
CA LYS A 176 -15.20 13.98 3.56
C LYS A 176 -15.22 14.67 2.20
N ARG A 177 -14.41 14.20 1.26
CA ARG A 177 -14.39 14.75 -0.11
C ARG A 177 -15.73 14.55 -0.83
N ILE A 178 -16.39 13.41 -0.64
CA ILE A 178 -17.74 13.16 -1.18
C ILE A 178 -18.76 14.18 -0.63
N VAL A 179 -18.73 14.45 0.67
CA VAL A 179 -19.61 15.42 1.33
C VAL A 179 -19.42 16.84 0.80
N GLU A 180 -18.17 17.22 0.50
CA GLU A 180 -17.86 18.51 -0.15
C GLU A 180 -18.43 18.60 -1.57
N LEU A 181 -18.28 17.53 -2.36
CA LEU A 181 -18.69 17.49 -3.77
C LEU A 181 -20.21 17.34 -3.94
N VAL A 182 -20.85 16.56 -3.06
CA VAL A 182 -22.29 16.24 -3.11
C VAL A 182 -22.88 16.42 -1.70
N PRO A 183 -23.20 17.67 -1.29
CA PRO A 183 -23.69 17.94 0.05
C PRO A 183 -25.11 17.45 0.32
N SER A 184 -25.83 16.98 -0.70
CA SER A 184 -27.18 16.38 -0.56
C SER A 184 -27.56 15.57 -1.79
N GLY A 185 -28.47 14.61 -1.60
CA GLY A 185 -29.04 13.78 -2.65
C GLY A 185 -28.43 12.40 -2.74
N LYS A 186 -28.77 11.67 -3.81
CA LYS A 186 -28.42 10.26 -3.98
C LYS A 186 -27.00 10.09 -4.50
N ILE A 187 -26.23 9.22 -3.88
CA ILE A 187 -24.91 8.78 -4.37
C ILE A 187 -24.82 7.24 -4.42
N ALA A 188 -23.90 6.75 -5.24
CA ALA A 188 -23.50 5.35 -5.29
C ALA A 188 -22.06 5.19 -4.80
N LEU A 189 -21.82 4.16 -3.97
CA LEU A 189 -20.51 3.71 -3.55
C LEU A 189 -20.27 2.31 -4.13
N PHE A 190 -19.31 2.18 -5.02
CA PHE A 190 -19.01 0.94 -5.71
C PHE A 190 -17.85 0.21 -5.05
N ILE A 191 -17.98 -1.11 -4.94
CA ILE A 191 -17.00 -2.01 -4.32
C ILE A 191 -16.92 -3.31 -5.11
N ALA A 192 -15.73 -3.72 -5.52
CA ALA A 192 -15.52 -4.94 -6.30
C ALA A 192 -15.99 -6.19 -5.52
N THR A 193 -15.48 -6.40 -4.33
CA THR A 193 -15.74 -7.59 -3.51
C THR A 193 -16.13 -7.18 -2.09
N PRO A 194 -17.42 -7.05 -1.78
CA PRO A 194 -17.88 -6.72 -0.43
C PRO A 194 -17.31 -7.68 0.62
N GLY A 195 -16.86 -7.12 1.75
CA GLY A 195 -16.25 -7.87 2.85
C GLY A 195 -14.76 -8.15 2.69
N SER A 196 -14.15 -7.89 1.54
CA SER A 196 -12.71 -8.03 1.34
C SER A 196 -11.94 -6.93 2.07
N LEU A 197 -10.94 -7.32 2.87
CA LEU A 197 -10.24 -6.40 3.78
C LEU A 197 -9.40 -5.32 3.09
N ASN A 198 -9.09 -5.45 1.81
CA ASN A 198 -8.41 -4.41 1.04
C ASN A 198 -9.31 -3.22 0.67
N ILE A 199 -10.63 -3.39 0.64
CA ILE A 199 -11.57 -2.37 0.14
C ILE A 199 -12.78 -2.12 1.06
N GLN A 200 -13.22 -3.11 1.86
CA GLN A 200 -14.34 -2.91 2.78
C GLN A 200 -14.10 -1.79 3.79
N PRO A 201 -12.90 -1.68 4.44
CA PRO A 201 -12.67 -0.58 5.38
C PRO A 201 -12.79 0.82 4.75
N ARG A 202 -12.51 0.95 3.44
CA ARG A 202 -12.69 2.22 2.71
C ARG A 202 -14.17 2.61 2.60
N ILE A 203 -15.06 1.64 2.31
CA ILE A 203 -16.51 1.87 2.34
C ILE A 203 -16.97 2.26 3.74
N ASP A 204 -16.52 1.54 4.75
CA ASP A 204 -16.93 1.77 6.13
C ASP A 204 -16.49 3.17 6.61
N GLY A 205 -15.26 3.57 6.32
CA GLY A 205 -14.74 4.90 6.60
C GLY A 205 -15.51 6.02 5.85
N ALA A 206 -15.80 5.81 4.57
CA ALA A 206 -16.57 6.78 3.77
C ALA A 206 -17.99 6.96 4.33
N ILE A 207 -18.66 5.86 4.66
CA ILE A 207 -20.00 5.88 5.27
C ILE A 207 -19.95 6.58 6.64
N GLN A 208 -18.91 6.33 7.44
CA GLN A 208 -18.76 7.00 8.73
C GLN A 208 -18.67 8.51 8.54
N ALA A 209 -17.81 9.00 7.64
CA ALA A 209 -17.65 10.43 7.37
C ALA A 209 -18.93 11.08 6.84
N ILE A 210 -19.67 10.37 5.96
CA ILE A 210 -20.96 10.85 5.45
C ILE A 210 -21.95 11.01 6.60
N LYS A 211 -22.09 10.02 7.49
CA LYS A 211 -22.98 10.08 8.65
C LYS A 211 -22.60 11.20 9.60
N ASP A 212 -21.31 11.33 9.93
CA ASP A 212 -20.80 12.33 10.86
C ASP A 212 -20.99 13.77 10.33
N SER A 213 -21.08 13.93 9.01
CA SER A 213 -21.33 15.23 8.39
C SER A 213 -22.72 15.80 8.70
N GLY A 214 -23.67 14.95 9.05
CA GLY A 214 -25.09 15.33 9.25
C GLY A 214 -25.78 15.82 7.98
N LYS A 215 -25.19 15.63 6.80
CA LYS A 215 -25.77 16.03 5.51
C LYS A 215 -26.81 15.02 5.03
N ASP A 216 -27.80 15.52 4.28
CA ASP A 216 -28.87 14.70 3.68
C ASP A 216 -28.37 14.01 2.39
N ILE A 217 -27.52 12.99 2.60
CA ILE A 217 -26.93 12.19 1.52
C ILE A 217 -27.50 10.77 1.62
N ASP A 218 -28.29 10.38 0.61
CA ASP A 218 -28.76 9.01 0.43
C ASP A 218 -27.72 8.20 -0.32
N TYR A 219 -27.08 7.25 0.35
CA TYR A 219 -26.01 6.43 -0.25
C TYR A 219 -26.43 4.96 -0.38
N LYS A 220 -25.97 4.34 -1.47
CA LYS A 220 -26.12 2.91 -1.71
C LYS A 220 -24.79 2.29 -2.07
N THR A 221 -24.44 1.17 -1.42
CA THR A 221 -23.27 0.35 -1.77
C THR A 221 -23.65 -0.70 -2.79
N ILE A 222 -22.86 -0.83 -3.87
CA ILE A 222 -23.12 -1.72 -5.01
C ILE A 222 -21.89 -2.57 -5.27
N ALA A 223 -22.05 -3.89 -5.27
CA ALA A 223 -21.02 -4.85 -5.66
C ALA A 223 -20.85 -4.82 -7.19
N THR A 224 -19.58 -4.72 -7.65
CA THR A 224 -19.24 -4.61 -9.08
C THR A 224 -18.57 -5.86 -9.66
N GLY A 225 -18.06 -6.78 -8.82
CA GLY A 225 -17.20 -7.90 -9.25
C GLY A 225 -15.72 -7.50 -9.29
N ALA A 226 -14.84 -8.47 -9.49
CA ALA A 226 -13.39 -8.27 -9.46
C ALA A 226 -12.77 -8.06 -10.87
N GLU A 227 -13.54 -8.24 -11.92
CA GLU A 227 -13.12 -8.16 -13.32
C GLU A 227 -13.49 -6.82 -13.95
N LEU A 228 -12.54 -6.12 -14.58
CA LEU A 228 -12.74 -4.76 -15.14
C LEU A 228 -14.00 -4.63 -16.04
N ASN A 229 -14.26 -5.63 -16.89
CA ASN A 229 -15.43 -5.61 -17.79
C ASN A 229 -16.74 -5.81 -17.03
N GLU A 230 -16.73 -6.62 -15.97
CA GLU A 230 -17.89 -6.82 -15.10
C GLU A 230 -18.20 -5.55 -14.32
N GLU A 231 -17.19 -4.90 -13.74
CA GLU A 231 -17.31 -3.63 -13.03
C GLU A 231 -17.94 -2.56 -13.92
N LEU A 232 -17.43 -2.38 -15.14
CA LEU A 232 -17.98 -1.44 -16.10
C LEU A 232 -19.44 -1.76 -16.42
N SER A 233 -19.76 -3.01 -16.69
CA SER A 233 -21.12 -3.44 -17.03
C SER A 233 -22.10 -3.20 -15.88
N ARG A 234 -21.70 -3.46 -14.64
CA ARG A 234 -22.55 -3.28 -13.46
C ARG A 234 -22.76 -1.79 -13.12
N ILE A 235 -21.73 -0.96 -13.27
CA ILE A 235 -21.85 0.49 -13.05
C ILE A 235 -22.69 1.13 -14.12
N ASP A 236 -22.54 0.73 -15.39
CA ASP A 236 -23.38 1.18 -16.51
C ASP A 236 -24.85 0.83 -16.27
N ALA A 237 -25.13 -0.42 -15.91
CA ALA A 237 -26.49 -0.89 -15.59
C ALA A 237 -27.09 -0.14 -14.38
N TYR A 238 -26.28 0.12 -13.34
CA TYR A 238 -26.74 0.88 -12.18
C TYR A 238 -27.18 2.29 -12.60
N TYR A 239 -26.36 3.00 -13.37
CA TYR A 239 -26.70 4.35 -13.84
C TYR A 239 -27.97 4.36 -14.67
N LEU A 240 -28.15 3.40 -15.58
CA LEU A 240 -29.37 3.33 -16.41
C LEU A 240 -30.65 3.20 -15.57
N GLY A 241 -30.60 2.54 -14.41
CA GLY A 241 -31.70 2.42 -13.48
C GLY A 241 -31.80 3.55 -12.43
N ASN A 242 -30.81 4.47 -12.35
CA ASN A 242 -30.71 5.49 -11.29
C ASN A 242 -30.22 6.82 -11.84
N LYS A 243 -30.94 7.39 -12.81
CA LYS A 243 -30.54 8.63 -13.52
C LYS A 243 -30.60 9.89 -12.66
N ASP A 244 -31.16 9.81 -11.47
CA ASP A 244 -31.24 10.86 -10.47
C ASP A 244 -30.00 10.95 -9.55
N VAL A 245 -29.02 10.03 -9.72
CA VAL A 245 -27.78 10.01 -8.93
C VAL A 245 -26.98 11.30 -9.11
N LYS A 246 -26.48 11.86 -7.99
CA LYS A 246 -25.69 13.09 -7.95
C LYS A 246 -24.18 12.82 -7.89
N GLY A 247 -23.79 11.61 -7.44
CA GLY A 247 -22.40 11.21 -7.35
C GLY A 247 -22.22 9.71 -7.46
N MET A 248 -21.14 9.29 -8.09
CA MET A 248 -20.71 7.90 -8.24
C MET A 248 -19.26 7.79 -7.80
N PHE A 249 -19.00 7.01 -6.76
CA PHE A 249 -17.66 6.88 -6.17
C PHE A 249 -17.31 5.42 -5.96
N ALA A 250 -16.04 5.08 -6.09
CA ALA A 250 -15.57 3.71 -6.02
C ALA A 250 -14.38 3.56 -5.06
N VAL A 251 -14.18 2.36 -4.52
CA VAL A 251 -13.11 2.07 -3.56
C VAL A 251 -12.00 1.18 -4.09
N ASP A 252 -12.02 0.88 -5.38
CA ASP A 252 -11.05 0.05 -6.09
C ASP A 252 -10.75 0.60 -7.50
N ALA A 253 -9.66 0.10 -8.09
CA ALA A 253 -9.12 0.60 -9.35
C ALA A 253 -10.07 0.46 -10.54
N GLY A 254 -10.64 -0.71 -10.72
CA GLY A 254 -11.47 -1.02 -11.88
C GLY A 254 -12.80 -0.29 -11.81
N SER A 255 -13.45 -0.30 -10.64
CA SER A 255 -14.70 0.44 -10.44
C SER A 255 -14.50 1.95 -10.59
N THR A 256 -13.35 2.51 -10.15
CA THR A 256 -13.04 3.95 -10.35
C THR A 256 -12.91 4.29 -11.84
N GLN A 257 -12.17 3.48 -12.59
CA GLN A 257 -12.08 3.62 -14.04
C GLN A 257 -13.46 3.56 -14.69
N ALA A 258 -14.28 2.58 -14.31
CA ALA A 258 -15.61 2.38 -14.85
C ALA A 258 -16.56 3.54 -14.53
N VAL A 259 -16.50 4.13 -13.33
CA VAL A 259 -17.22 5.35 -12.97
C VAL A 259 -16.91 6.48 -13.95
N GLY A 260 -15.61 6.73 -14.18
CA GLY A 260 -15.18 7.77 -15.13
C GLY A 260 -15.68 7.51 -16.57
N GLN A 261 -15.62 6.26 -17.04
CA GLN A 261 -16.09 5.85 -18.36
C GLN A 261 -17.62 6.03 -18.52
N VAL A 262 -18.39 5.70 -17.50
CA VAL A 262 -19.86 5.88 -17.50
C VAL A 262 -20.21 7.39 -17.49
N ILE A 263 -19.50 8.19 -16.70
CA ILE A 263 -19.65 9.65 -16.69
C ILE A 263 -19.37 10.23 -18.08
N GLU A 264 -18.29 9.81 -18.73
CA GLU A 264 -17.91 10.22 -20.09
C GLU A 264 -18.98 9.80 -21.12
N LYS A 265 -19.34 8.51 -21.11
CA LYS A 265 -20.29 7.89 -22.06
C LYS A 265 -21.63 8.62 -22.11
N TYR A 266 -22.15 8.99 -20.97
CA TYR A 266 -23.45 9.62 -20.85
C TYR A 266 -23.41 11.16 -20.67
N LYS A 267 -22.22 11.76 -20.77
CA LYS A 267 -21.97 13.21 -20.60
C LYS A 267 -22.52 13.74 -19.27
N LEU A 268 -22.31 12.99 -18.18
CA LEU A 268 -22.95 13.27 -16.90
C LEU A 268 -22.39 14.53 -16.22
N ARG A 269 -21.22 14.99 -16.62
CA ARG A 269 -20.65 16.26 -16.14
C ARG A 269 -21.56 17.45 -16.47
N ASP A 270 -22.24 17.41 -17.61
CA ASP A 270 -23.21 18.46 -18.04
C ASP A 270 -24.43 18.51 -17.11
N ALA A 271 -24.78 17.36 -16.50
CA ALA A 271 -25.83 17.24 -15.48
C ALA A 271 -25.34 17.48 -14.05
N GLY A 272 -24.05 17.82 -13.87
CA GLY A 272 -23.44 18.10 -12.58
C GLY A 272 -23.11 16.87 -11.73
N VAL A 273 -23.16 15.65 -12.29
CA VAL A 273 -22.82 14.41 -11.56
C VAL A 273 -21.34 14.41 -11.21
N LYS A 274 -21.03 14.07 -9.97
CA LYS A 274 -19.68 13.97 -9.43
C LYS A 274 -19.17 12.55 -9.48
N GLY A 275 -17.85 12.36 -9.55
CA GLY A 275 -17.22 11.05 -9.55
C GLY A 275 -15.81 11.07 -9.05
N GLY A 276 -15.39 9.94 -8.47
CA GLY A 276 -14.02 9.76 -7.99
C GLY A 276 -13.84 8.41 -7.33
N GLY A 277 -12.61 8.13 -6.92
CA GLY A 277 -12.31 6.86 -6.26
C GLY A 277 -10.83 6.68 -6.01
N TYR A 278 -10.32 5.50 -6.31
CA TYR A 278 -8.97 5.07 -5.99
C TYR A 278 -8.18 4.69 -7.24
N ASP A 279 -6.88 4.79 -7.09
CA ASP A 279 -5.84 4.24 -7.95
C ASP A 279 -5.61 5.01 -9.26
N THR A 280 -4.49 4.71 -9.89
CA THR A 280 -3.92 5.48 -10.99
C THR A 280 -3.79 4.65 -12.27
N LEU A 281 -4.80 3.81 -12.58
CA LEU A 281 -4.80 3.12 -13.87
C LEU A 281 -4.67 4.15 -15.01
N PRO A 282 -3.95 3.83 -16.10
CA PRO A 282 -3.73 4.78 -17.19
C PRO A 282 -5.03 5.44 -17.67
N LYS A 283 -6.08 4.64 -17.84
CA LYS A 283 -7.39 5.18 -18.27
C LYS A 283 -8.04 6.06 -17.19
N THR A 284 -7.82 5.77 -15.91
CA THR A 284 -8.31 6.63 -14.79
C THR A 284 -7.65 8.01 -14.84
N LEU A 285 -6.34 8.06 -15.08
CA LEU A 285 -5.59 9.32 -15.21
C LEU A 285 -6.05 10.14 -16.44
N GLU A 286 -6.30 9.49 -17.59
CA GLU A 286 -6.87 10.15 -18.76
C GLU A 286 -8.26 10.76 -18.46
N LEU A 287 -9.13 9.99 -17.79
CA LEU A 287 -10.46 10.44 -17.39
C LEU A 287 -10.41 11.57 -16.36
N LEU A 288 -9.44 11.53 -15.45
CA LEU A 288 -9.19 12.61 -14.49
C LEU A 288 -8.74 13.89 -15.20
N GLN A 289 -7.76 13.78 -16.12
CA GLN A 289 -7.29 14.91 -16.93
C GLN A 289 -8.39 15.51 -17.80
N ALA A 290 -9.26 14.66 -18.37
CA ALA A 290 -10.44 15.10 -19.13
C ALA A 290 -11.55 15.71 -18.25
N GLY A 291 -11.40 15.71 -16.90
CA GLY A 291 -12.38 16.23 -15.97
C GLY A 291 -13.63 15.37 -15.82
N GLN A 292 -13.57 14.09 -16.20
CA GLN A 292 -14.67 13.14 -15.99
C GLN A 292 -14.74 12.67 -14.53
N LEU A 293 -13.60 12.63 -13.84
CA LEU A 293 -13.50 12.40 -12.41
C LEU A 293 -13.10 13.69 -11.69
N ASP A 294 -13.58 13.87 -10.45
CA ASP A 294 -13.21 15.00 -9.59
C ASP A 294 -11.90 14.72 -8.83
N PHE A 295 -11.64 13.46 -8.51
CA PHE A 295 -10.41 12.99 -7.86
C PHE A 295 -10.17 11.51 -8.10
N THR A 296 -8.92 11.07 -7.88
CA THR A 296 -8.55 9.71 -7.54
C THR A 296 -7.57 9.71 -6.37
N ILE A 297 -7.43 8.58 -5.67
CA ILE A 297 -6.53 8.43 -4.52
C ILE A 297 -5.41 7.48 -4.87
N ASP A 298 -4.17 7.99 -4.88
CA ASP A 298 -2.97 7.17 -5.04
C ASP A 298 -2.55 6.60 -3.68
N GLN A 299 -2.38 5.29 -3.60
CA GLN A 299 -1.93 4.56 -2.43
C GLN A 299 -0.49 4.05 -2.56
N GLN A 300 0.25 4.48 -3.58
CA GLN A 300 1.66 4.14 -3.83
C GLN A 300 1.90 2.62 -4.02
N PRO A 301 1.27 1.96 -4.98
CA PRO A 301 1.36 0.51 -5.15
C PRO A 301 2.79 0.01 -5.44
N TYR A 302 3.66 0.83 -6.03
CA TYR A 302 5.08 0.50 -6.20
C TYR A 302 5.77 0.25 -4.85
N MET A 303 5.52 1.11 -3.84
CA MET A 303 6.08 0.94 -2.50
C MET A 303 5.53 -0.31 -1.81
N GLN A 304 4.30 -0.72 -2.11
CA GLN A 304 3.72 -1.97 -1.61
C GLN A 304 4.39 -3.23 -2.18
N GLY A 305 5.24 -3.10 -3.19
CA GLY A 305 6.10 -4.16 -3.69
C GLY A 305 7.54 -4.04 -3.21
N PHE A 306 8.08 -2.81 -3.24
CA PHE A 306 9.47 -2.53 -2.89
C PHE A 306 9.78 -2.79 -1.41
N GLU A 307 8.98 -2.22 -0.52
CA GLU A 307 9.19 -2.31 0.93
C GLU A 307 9.06 -3.74 1.51
N PRO A 308 8.10 -4.58 1.10
CA PRO A 308 8.07 -5.97 1.57
C PRO A 308 9.37 -6.73 1.29
N VAL A 309 9.97 -6.56 0.11
CA VAL A 309 11.25 -7.19 -0.24
C VAL A 309 12.36 -6.68 0.68
N MET A 310 12.44 -5.36 0.91
CA MET A 310 13.42 -4.75 1.80
C MET A 310 13.31 -5.30 3.22
N GLN A 311 12.11 -5.36 3.79
CA GLN A 311 11.90 -5.82 5.15
C GLN A 311 12.15 -7.32 5.32
N LEU A 312 11.68 -8.16 4.38
CA LEU A 312 11.95 -9.59 4.38
C LEU A 312 13.45 -9.89 4.24
N TYR A 313 14.14 -9.17 3.34
CA TYR A 313 15.59 -9.29 3.16
C TYR A 313 16.34 -8.93 4.44
N MET A 314 16.04 -7.79 5.05
CA MET A 314 16.70 -7.36 6.30
C MET A 314 16.43 -8.32 7.46
N THR A 315 15.23 -8.89 7.54
CA THR A 315 14.90 -9.91 8.53
C THR A 315 15.76 -11.16 8.35
N LYS A 316 15.92 -11.64 7.12
CA LYS A 316 16.78 -12.81 6.80
C LYS A 316 18.25 -12.52 7.05
N LEU A 317 18.74 -11.38 6.57
CA LEU A 317 20.13 -10.97 6.73
C LEU A 317 20.54 -10.87 8.18
N SER A 318 19.69 -10.34 9.03
CA SER A 318 19.98 -10.09 10.45
C SER A 318 19.64 -11.27 11.36
N GLY A 319 19.06 -12.35 10.84
CA GLY A 319 18.52 -13.42 11.67
C GLY A 319 17.37 -12.98 12.58
N GLY A 320 16.61 -11.96 12.17
CA GLY A 320 15.51 -11.39 12.94
C GLY A 320 15.92 -10.28 13.95
N LEU A 321 17.20 -9.91 14.01
CA LEU A 321 17.67 -8.82 14.89
C LEU A 321 17.29 -7.44 14.38
N ALA A 322 17.21 -7.25 13.07
CA ALA A 322 16.60 -6.05 12.47
C ALA A 322 15.09 -6.28 12.44
N GLY A 323 14.36 -5.43 13.15
CA GLY A 323 12.90 -5.51 13.23
C GLY A 323 12.22 -5.09 11.93
N THR A 324 11.07 -5.68 11.68
CA THR A 324 10.11 -5.16 10.71
C THR A 324 9.21 -4.13 11.38
N GLY A 325 8.63 -3.23 10.60
CA GLY A 325 7.68 -2.24 11.08
C GLY A 325 6.61 -1.94 10.04
N ASP A 326 5.43 -1.56 10.51
CA ASP A 326 4.36 -1.15 9.62
C ASP A 326 4.77 0.09 8.82
N VAL A 327 4.51 0.08 7.52
CA VAL A 327 4.77 1.20 6.61
C VAL A 327 3.46 1.66 6.00
N ASN A 328 3.02 2.85 6.37
CA ASN A 328 1.90 3.50 5.69
C ASN A 328 2.39 4.09 4.37
N THR A 329 1.93 3.56 3.25
CA THR A 329 2.32 4.01 1.91
C THR A 329 1.65 5.33 1.51
N GLY A 330 0.82 5.90 2.38
CA GLY A 330 0.29 7.25 2.25
C GLY A 330 -1.09 7.35 1.62
N LEU A 331 -1.53 8.58 1.54
CA LEU A 331 -2.83 8.99 1.02
C LEU A 331 -2.62 10.26 0.18
N LYS A 332 -2.62 10.13 -1.14
CA LYS A 332 -2.48 11.29 -2.04
C LYS A 332 -3.73 11.42 -2.91
N PHE A 333 -4.49 12.49 -2.69
CA PHE A 333 -5.55 12.88 -3.62
C PHE A 333 -4.92 13.49 -4.86
N LEU A 334 -5.32 12.97 -6.01
CA LEU A 334 -4.99 13.52 -7.32
C LEU A 334 -6.23 14.15 -7.92
N THR A 335 -6.07 15.33 -8.48
CA THR A 335 -7.08 16.07 -9.22
C THR A 335 -6.69 16.17 -10.69
N LYS A 336 -7.49 16.85 -11.48
CA LYS A 336 -7.21 17.11 -12.89
C LYS A 336 -5.83 17.75 -13.10
N ASP A 337 -5.43 18.66 -12.20
CA ASP A 337 -4.18 19.41 -12.33
C ASP A 337 -2.96 18.51 -12.06
N ASP A 338 -3.11 17.48 -11.20
CA ASP A 338 -2.05 16.51 -10.88
C ASP A 338 -1.88 15.45 -11.98
N ALA A 339 -2.92 15.17 -12.76
CA ALA A 339 -2.92 14.08 -13.73
C ALA A 339 -1.87 14.26 -14.84
N ALA A 340 -1.56 15.49 -15.21
CA ALA A 340 -0.56 15.80 -16.23
C ALA A 340 0.83 15.28 -15.85
N ASP A 341 1.25 15.43 -14.60
CA ASP A 341 2.57 14.97 -14.13
C ASP A 341 2.76 13.45 -14.32
N TYR A 342 1.69 12.68 -14.12
CA TYR A 342 1.70 11.23 -14.34
C TYR A 342 1.70 10.86 -15.82
N LEU A 343 0.85 11.51 -16.63
CA LEU A 343 0.69 11.20 -18.06
C LEU A 343 1.92 11.64 -18.88
N ASP A 344 2.54 12.76 -18.51
CA ASP A 344 3.73 13.29 -19.18
C ASP A 344 5.01 12.53 -18.78
N ASN A 345 5.00 11.82 -17.65
CA ASN A 345 6.12 11.07 -17.12
C ASN A 345 5.80 9.57 -16.91
N PRO A 346 5.49 8.82 -17.98
CA PRO A 346 5.23 7.39 -17.84
C PRO A 346 6.36 6.68 -17.10
N SER A 347 6.02 5.89 -16.08
CA SER A 347 7.01 5.31 -15.16
C SER A 347 6.60 3.93 -14.63
N ARG A 348 7.53 3.29 -13.92
CA ARG A 348 7.27 2.07 -13.16
C ARG A 348 6.43 2.34 -11.90
N PHE A 349 6.43 3.59 -11.40
CA PHE A 349 5.78 3.94 -10.13
C PHE A 349 4.26 3.85 -10.18
N GLU A 350 3.65 4.15 -11.34
CA GLU A 350 2.21 3.97 -11.58
C GLU A 350 1.92 2.89 -12.64
N GLY A 351 2.97 2.25 -13.19
CA GLY A 351 2.85 1.08 -14.03
C GLY A 351 2.64 1.33 -15.53
N SER A 352 2.73 2.57 -15.99
CA SER A 352 2.55 2.91 -17.42
C SER A 352 3.81 2.71 -18.27
N SER A 353 4.98 2.52 -17.66
CA SER A 353 6.23 2.22 -18.35
C SER A 353 7.00 1.09 -17.67
N LYS A 354 7.73 0.31 -18.46
CA LYS A 354 8.70 -0.70 -17.97
C LYS A 354 10.08 -0.10 -17.67
N GLU A 355 10.33 1.12 -18.12
CA GLU A 355 11.63 1.76 -17.97
C GLU A 355 11.82 2.33 -16.58
N GLN A 356 12.93 1.98 -15.92
CA GLN A 356 13.38 2.66 -14.72
C GLN A 356 14.16 3.91 -15.14
N LYS A 357 13.65 5.07 -14.78
CA LYS A 357 14.23 6.37 -15.13
C LYS A 357 14.13 7.37 -13.99
N LEU A 358 15.05 8.32 -13.96
CA LEU A 358 14.93 9.46 -13.08
C LEU A 358 13.83 10.40 -13.60
N ILE A 359 12.77 10.55 -12.83
CA ILE A 359 11.69 11.50 -13.11
C ILE A 359 12.07 12.83 -12.45
N ARG A 360 11.93 13.92 -13.20
CA ARG A 360 12.15 15.28 -12.72
C ARG A 360 10.85 16.04 -12.87
N THR A 361 10.04 16.06 -11.82
CA THR A 361 8.90 16.96 -11.68
C THR A 361 9.36 18.22 -10.95
N GLY A 362 8.57 19.28 -11.03
CA GLY A 362 8.90 20.56 -10.41
C GLY A 362 8.72 20.61 -8.88
N VAL A 363 8.82 19.45 -8.17
CA VAL A 363 8.76 19.39 -6.72
C VAL A 363 10.05 19.87 -6.11
#